data_a8a6570dc1d3b0f4d524f3b1c9123c27
#
_entry.id   a8a6570dc1d3b0f4d524f3b1c9123c27
#
_cell.length_a   1.000
_cell.length_b   1.000
_cell.length_c   1.000
_cell.angle_alpha   90.00
_cell.angle_beta   90.00
_cell.angle_gamma   90.00
#
_symmetry.space_group_name_H-M   'P 1'
#
loop_
_entity.id
_entity.type
_entity.pdbx_description
1 polymer ?
#
loop_
_entity_poly.entity_id
_entity_poly.type
_entity_poly.pdbx_seq_one_letter_code
_entity_poly.pdbx_strand_id
1 'polypeptide(L)'
;ELASSLPSTGSFSSYAEAGIGRWAGFTIGWLYWVMLIMVSGLEVTGAAEYFVRWFPEVPQWVIALVIVVVIGGINLLAAGQYGEIEAWLSMVKIIAIIAFLAVGVFLVARTVFVGPLPGHEGVLQNILGHSGFAPTGLSGIAVALLAVITSFGGLEIVTIAAAEAEDPRAAMASAIRSVVTRILVFYVGSVLLLIALLPWDSEAMGPDAFKTILEMAGIRAVGTIMNVIIFMALVSAFSANIYASSRMVYSLSARDMGPRWLLGAPAATKERSRTVVEAALEDDEAVLAAELEGDIEAGRTPKRAVGLVVLLALLAVVGNWYLPGSILTMLINAIGMVLLIVWTFIIISLIRLHPSLERSGNLGIRMPGWPWLPWLVLVGLGGIAVLMLMSDEGRAQLVSMGALTLIIVAIYFGRQFVRSLK
;
A
#
# COMPACT_ATOMS: atom_id res chain seq x y z
N GLU A 1 2.44 11.93 11.43
CA GLU A 1 2.97 12.29 12.75
C GLU A 1 3.96 11.23 13.26
N LEU A 2 3.53 9.98 13.49
CA LEU A 2 4.43 8.92 14.02
C LEU A 2 5.66 8.74 13.14
N ALA A 3 5.49 8.67 11.82
CA ALA A 3 6.59 8.45 10.89
C ALA A 3 7.62 9.61 10.86
N SER A 4 7.19 10.85 11.05
CA SER A 4 8.09 12.00 11.14
C SER A 4 8.75 12.17 12.51
N SER A 5 8.14 11.60 13.55
CA SER A 5 8.64 11.68 14.93
C SER A 5 9.55 10.49 15.27
N LEU A 6 9.25 9.31 14.73
CA LEU A 6 9.93 8.04 14.98
C LEU A 6 10.30 7.35 13.64
N PRO A 7 11.23 7.89 12.84
CA PRO A 7 11.64 7.26 11.59
C PRO A 7 12.19 5.85 11.86
N SER A 8 11.63 4.84 11.17
CA SER A 8 12.05 3.45 11.33
C SER A 8 11.73 2.63 10.09
N THR A 9 12.64 1.77 9.64
CA THR A 9 12.40 0.81 8.56
C THR A 9 11.34 -0.22 8.90
N GLY A 10 11.08 -0.46 10.20
CA GLY A 10 9.95 -1.24 10.71
C GLY A 10 8.61 -0.49 10.65
N SER A 11 8.65 0.83 10.40
CA SER A 11 7.49 1.69 10.23
C SER A 11 6.40 1.42 11.29
N PHE A 12 5.15 1.26 10.87
CA PHE A 12 3.99 1.04 11.75
C PHE A 12 4.11 -0.20 12.65
N SER A 13 4.90 -1.23 12.29
CA SER A 13 5.19 -2.35 13.19
C SER A 13 6.00 -1.89 14.41
N SER A 14 6.97 -0.97 14.22
CA SER A 14 7.73 -0.37 15.32
C SER A 14 6.85 0.56 16.17
N TYR A 15 5.97 1.35 15.54
CA TYR A 15 5.03 2.23 16.28
C TYR A 15 4.03 1.44 17.11
N ALA A 16 3.54 0.30 16.61
CA ALA A 16 2.66 -0.57 17.38
C ALA A 16 3.40 -1.28 18.53
N GLU A 17 4.66 -1.63 18.32
CA GLU A 17 5.51 -2.15 19.41
C GLU A 17 5.67 -1.13 20.53
N ALA A 18 5.98 0.11 20.18
CA ALA A 18 6.14 1.20 21.14
C ALA A 18 4.83 1.62 21.82
N GLY A 19 3.74 1.79 21.04
CA GLY A 19 2.48 2.32 21.56
C GLY A 19 1.57 1.30 22.23
N ILE A 20 1.63 0.04 21.81
CA ILE A 20 0.71 -1.01 22.28
C ILE A 20 1.46 -2.12 23.00
N GLY A 21 2.59 -2.54 22.42
CA GLY A 21 3.42 -3.58 22.97
C GLY A 21 3.96 -4.53 21.92
N ARG A 22 4.95 -5.32 22.30
CA ARG A 22 5.73 -6.19 21.41
C ARG A 22 4.88 -7.19 20.61
N TRP A 23 3.80 -7.69 21.20
CA TRP A 23 2.86 -8.59 20.53
C TRP A 23 2.16 -7.89 19.34
N ALA A 24 1.82 -6.62 19.51
CA ALA A 24 1.15 -5.84 18.47
C ALA A 24 2.09 -5.56 17.30
N GLY A 25 3.34 -5.13 17.57
CA GLY A 25 4.37 -4.96 16.53
C GLY A 25 4.65 -6.24 15.76
N PHE A 26 4.76 -7.38 16.46
CA PHE A 26 4.89 -8.69 15.83
C PHE A 26 3.68 -8.99 14.92
N THR A 27 2.48 -8.86 15.45
CA THR A 27 1.25 -9.25 14.75
C THR A 27 1.06 -8.45 13.47
N ILE A 28 1.10 -7.12 13.54
CA ILE A 28 0.84 -6.31 12.34
C ILE A 28 2.01 -6.34 11.35
N GLY A 29 3.25 -6.47 11.83
CA GLY A 29 4.41 -6.64 10.96
C GLY A 29 4.30 -7.89 10.09
N TRP A 30 3.94 -9.03 10.68
CA TRP A 30 3.74 -10.28 9.94
C TRP A 30 2.48 -10.27 9.07
N LEU A 31 1.36 -9.72 9.55
CA LEU A 31 0.15 -9.56 8.74
C LEU A 31 0.41 -8.75 7.49
N TYR A 32 1.07 -7.62 7.64
CA TYR A 32 1.38 -6.74 6.52
C TYR A 32 2.39 -7.40 5.56
N TRP A 33 3.39 -8.09 6.09
CA TRP A 33 4.36 -8.81 5.27
C TRP A 33 3.69 -9.90 4.41
N VAL A 34 2.79 -10.69 4.99
CA VAL A 34 2.00 -11.70 4.25
C VAL A 34 1.16 -11.01 3.16
N MET A 35 0.52 -9.89 3.49
CA MET A 35 -0.24 -9.10 2.51
C MET A 35 0.64 -8.65 1.34
N LEU A 36 1.83 -8.10 1.59
CA LEU A 36 2.76 -7.66 0.53
C LEU A 36 3.17 -8.81 -0.39
N ILE A 37 3.38 -10.02 0.14
CA ILE A 37 3.68 -11.21 -0.67
C ILE A 37 2.48 -11.59 -1.55
N MET A 38 1.26 -11.55 -1.00
CA MET A 38 0.03 -11.82 -1.76
C MET A 38 -0.16 -10.80 -2.88
N VAL A 39 -0.02 -9.51 -2.57
CA VAL A 39 -0.11 -8.42 -3.55
C VAL A 39 0.95 -8.57 -4.64
N SER A 40 2.18 -8.91 -4.28
CA SER A 40 3.26 -9.17 -5.25
C SER A 40 2.90 -10.28 -6.25
N GLY A 41 2.25 -11.34 -5.78
CA GLY A 41 1.75 -12.43 -6.65
C GLY A 41 0.68 -11.94 -7.62
N LEU A 42 -0.25 -11.09 -7.15
CA LEU A 42 -1.29 -10.49 -8.00
C LEU A 42 -0.71 -9.56 -9.06
N GLU A 43 0.22 -8.69 -8.67
CA GLU A 43 0.80 -7.69 -9.55
C GLU A 43 1.64 -8.31 -10.66
N VAL A 44 2.48 -9.30 -10.35
CA VAL A 44 3.26 -9.99 -11.38
C VAL A 44 2.40 -10.78 -12.35
N THR A 45 1.34 -11.40 -11.85
CA THR A 45 0.36 -12.14 -12.67
C THR A 45 -0.39 -11.19 -13.60
N GLY A 46 -0.90 -10.09 -13.05
CA GLY A 46 -1.57 -9.05 -13.84
C GLY A 46 -0.65 -8.44 -14.89
N ALA A 47 0.60 -8.10 -14.54
CA ALA A 47 1.58 -7.60 -15.49
C ALA A 47 1.82 -8.59 -16.63
N ALA A 48 1.99 -9.87 -16.32
CA ALA A 48 2.18 -10.91 -17.32
C ALA A 48 0.95 -11.06 -18.23
N GLU A 49 -0.27 -10.97 -17.70
CA GLU A 49 -1.51 -10.99 -18.48
C GLU A 49 -1.58 -9.84 -19.50
N TYR A 50 -1.23 -8.62 -19.09
CA TYR A 50 -1.19 -7.48 -20.01
C TYR A 50 -0.11 -7.64 -21.08
N PHE A 51 1.03 -8.25 -20.76
CA PHE A 51 2.10 -8.49 -21.72
C PHE A 51 1.74 -9.54 -22.77
N VAL A 52 1.04 -10.61 -22.39
CA VAL A 52 0.55 -11.65 -23.31
C VAL A 52 -0.34 -11.07 -24.42
N ARG A 53 -1.04 -9.96 -24.17
CA ARG A 53 -1.87 -9.30 -25.18
C ARG A 53 -1.05 -8.83 -26.40
N TRP A 54 0.25 -8.57 -26.21
CA TRP A 54 1.16 -8.21 -27.32
C TRP A 54 1.89 -9.40 -27.91
N PHE A 55 2.12 -10.45 -27.10
CA PHE A 55 2.87 -11.64 -27.51
C PHE A 55 2.11 -12.93 -27.09
N PRO A 56 0.99 -13.23 -27.80
CA PRO A 56 0.11 -14.36 -27.41
C PRO A 56 0.79 -15.74 -27.47
N GLU A 57 1.87 -15.86 -28.26
CA GLU A 57 2.65 -17.09 -28.39
C GLU A 57 3.48 -17.43 -27.13
N VAL A 58 3.73 -16.43 -26.27
CA VAL A 58 4.56 -16.62 -25.08
C VAL A 58 3.66 -16.99 -23.90
N PRO A 59 3.89 -18.14 -23.25
CA PRO A 59 3.10 -18.52 -22.07
C PRO A 59 3.23 -17.49 -20.94
N GLN A 60 2.12 -17.14 -20.30
CA GLN A 60 2.05 -16.13 -19.23
C GLN A 60 3.08 -16.36 -18.11
N TRP A 61 3.31 -17.63 -17.73
CA TRP A 61 4.26 -17.96 -16.66
C TRP A 61 5.72 -17.62 -17.02
N VAL A 62 6.09 -17.68 -18.30
CA VAL A 62 7.44 -17.29 -18.75
C VAL A 62 7.64 -15.81 -18.55
N ILE A 63 6.64 -15.00 -18.90
CA ILE A 63 6.67 -13.55 -18.73
C ILE A 63 6.72 -13.20 -17.24
N ALA A 64 5.88 -13.83 -16.43
CA ALA A 64 5.88 -13.65 -14.98
C ALA A 64 7.25 -14.01 -14.37
N LEU A 65 7.87 -15.11 -14.78
CA LEU A 65 9.21 -15.50 -14.36
C LEU A 65 10.26 -14.42 -14.71
N VAL A 66 10.24 -13.92 -15.95
CA VAL A 66 11.17 -12.89 -16.40
C VAL A 66 10.99 -11.62 -15.57
N ILE A 67 9.74 -11.18 -15.33
CA ILE A 67 9.45 -10.01 -14.50
C ILE A 67 10.03 -10.20 -13.08
N VAL A 68 9.78 -11.35 -12.44
CA VAL A 68 10.27 -11.61 -11.08
C VAL A 68 11.79 -11.62 -11.03
N VAL A 69 12.47 -12.23 -12.00
CA VAL A 69 13.94 -12.28 -12.05
C VAL A 69 14.54 -10.90 -12.28
N VAL A 70 14.01 -10.14 -13.23
CA VAL A 70 14.52 -8.80 -13.56
C VAL A 70 14.29 -7.83 -12.40
N ILE A 71 13.06 -7.76 -11.89
CA ILE A 71 12.71 -6.83 -10.80
C ILE A 71 13.37 -7.26 -9.48
N GLY A 72 13.43 -8.57 -9.20
CA GLY A 72 14.21 -9.10 -8.08
C GLY A 72 15.69 -8.72 -8.15
N GLY A 73 16.28 -8.80 -9.35
CA GLY A 73 17.65 -8.34 -9.61
C GLY A 73 17.84 -6.84 -9.34
N ILE A 74 16.91 -6.00 -9.80
CA ILE A 74 16.91 -4.54 -9.53
C ILE A 74 16.85 -4.27 -8.03
N ASN A 75 16.03 -5.00 -7.29
CA ASN A 75 15.91 -4.86 -5.84
C ASN A 75 17.16 -5.32 -5.05
N LEU A 76 18.12 -5.98 -5.68
CA LEU A 76 19.43 -6.29 -5.09
C LEU A 76 20.45 -5.16 -5.23
N LEU A 77 20.14 -4.13 -6.02
CA LEU A 77 20.97 -2.92 -6.14
C LEU A 77 20.96 -2.11 -4.85
N ALA A 78 21.89 -1.16 -4.75
CA ALA A 78 21.92 -0.22 -3.63
C ALA A 78 20.64 0.64 -3.63
N ALA A 79 20.21 1.08 -2.44
CA ALA A 79 18.96 1.82 -2.26
C ALA A 79 18.86 3.07 -3.16
N GLY A 80 19.97 3.80 -3.36
CA GLY A 80 19.99 4.96 -4.26
C GLY A 80 19.73 4.59 -5.73
N GLN A 81 20.38 3.55 -6.25
CA GLN A 81 20.16 3.07 -7.62
C GLN A 81 18.73 2.53 -7.82
N TYR A 82 18.21 1.81 -6.82
CA TYR A 82 16.83 1.36 -6.82
C TYR A 82 15.86 2.54 -6.89
N GLY A 83 16.08 3.57 -6.04
CA GLY A 83 15.23 4.76 -6.00
C GLY A 83 15.20 5.53 -7.33
N GLU A 84 16.31 5.57 -8.05
CA GLU A 84 16.39 6.21 -9.37
C GLU A 84 15.54 5.47 -10.42
N ILE A 85 15.64 4.15 -10.47
CA ILE A 85 14.84 3.31 -11.37
C ILE A 85 13.34 3.44 -11.02
N GLU A 86 12.98 3.36 -9.74
CA GLU A 86 11.60 3.48 -9.29
C GLU A 86 11.02 4.87 -9.58
N ALA A 87 11.82 5.93 -9.48
CA ALA A 87 11.41 7.29 -9.85
C ALA A 87 11.04 7.37 -11.34
N TRP A 88 11.82 6.76 -12.24
CA TRP A 88 11.51 6.69 -13.65
C TRP A 88 10.22 5.91 -13.94
N LEU A 89 10.07 4.73 -13.33
CA LEU A 89 8.86 3.92 -13.48
C LEU A 89 7.61 4.67 -12.95
N SER A 90 7.75 5.40 -11.85
CA SER A 90 6.67 6.20 -11.27
C SER A 90 6.32 7.42 -12.13
N MET A 91 7.29 8.03 -12.80
CA MET A 91 7.06 9.18 -13.66
C MET A 91 6.12 8.84 -14.82
N VAL A 92 6.23 7.66 -15.42
CA VAL A 92 5.32 7.20 -16.49
C VAL A 92 3.88 7.19 -16.00
N LYS A 93 3.62 6.67 -14.79
CA LYS A 93 2.28 6.65 -14.18
C LYS A 93 1.74 8.06 -13.94
N ILE A 94 2.57 8.95 -13.41
CA ILE A 94 2.19 10.34 -13.11
C ILE A 94 1.83 11.08 -14.38
N ILE A 95 2.64 10.97 -15.43
CA ILE A 95 2.38 11.61 -16.73
C ILE A 95 1.07 11.07 -17.33
N ALA A 96 0.85 9.76 -17.28
CA ALA A 96 -0.37 9.14 -17.79
C ALA A 96 -1.63 9.65 -17.06
N ILE A 97 -1.59 9.76 -15.73
CA ILE A 97 -2.71 10.29 -14.94
C ILE A 97 -2.94 11.77 -15.24
N ILE A 98 -1.90 12.58 -15.32
CA ILE A 98 -2.02 14.01 -15.66
C ILE A 98 -2.61 14.19 -17.06
N ALA A 99 -2.16 13.40 -18.03
CA ALA A 99 -2.72 13.43 -19.39
C ALA A 99 -4.21 13.03 -19.40
N PHE A 100 -4.57 11.98 -18.65
CA PHE A 100 -5.97 11.59 -18.49
C PHE A 100 -6.81 12.71 -17.85
N LEU A 101 -6.34 13.32 -16.77
CA LEU A 101 -7.05 14.43 -16.12
C LEU A 101 -7.22 15.62 -17.06
N ALA A 102 -6.19 15.99 -17.83
CA ALA A 102 -6.27 17.08 -18.80
C ALA A 102 -7.31 16.80 -19.88
N VAL A 103 -7.31 15.59 -20.45
CA VAL A 103 -8.30 15.15 -21.44
C VAL A 103 -9.70 15.12 -20.84
N GLY A 104 -9.87 14.58 -19.62
CA GLY A 104 -11.15 14.54 -18.95
C GLY A 104 -11.72 15.93 -18.66
N VAL A 105 -10.90 16.84 -18.14
CA VAL A 105 -11.30 18.25 -17.92
C VAL A 105 -11.71 18.92 -19.24
N PHE A 106 -10.94 18.70 -20.31
CA PHE A 106 -11.29 19.21 -21.65
C PHE A 106 -12.66 18.68 -22.11
N LEU A 107 -12.93 17.39 -21.97
CA LEU A 107 -14.19 16.77 -22.36
C LEU A 107 -15.37 17.30 -21.52
N VAL A 108 -15.19 17.43 -20.20
CA VAL A 108 -16.22 18.02 -19.33
C VAL A 108 -16.51 19.46 -19.74
N ALA A 109 -15.48 20.29 -19.93
CA ALA A 109 -15.65 21.67 -20.38
C ALA A 109 -16.39 21.72 -21.74
N ARG A 110 -15.97 20.89 -22.71
CA ARG A 110 -16.62 20.80 -23.99
C ARG A 110 -18.10 20.40 -23.84
N THR A 111 -18.39 19.39 -23.01
CA THR A 111 -19.78 18.94 -22.79
C THR A 111 -20.65 20.03 -22.16
N VAL A 112 -20.09 20.83 -21.25
CA VAL A 112 -20.82 21.93 -20.58
C VAL A 112 -21.05 23.11 -21.52
N PHE A 113 -20.04 23.51 -22.33
CA PHE A 113 -20.13 24.72 -23.13
C PHE A 113 -20.64 24.51 -24.57
N VAL A 114 -20.44 23.32 -25.12
CA VAL A 114 -20.80 23.01 -26.54
C VAL A 114 -21.98 22.01 -26.60
N GLY A 115 -22.14 21.20 -25.56
CA GLY A 115 -23.11 20.12 -25.48
C GLY A 115 -22.48 18.73 -25.46
N PRO A 116 -23.28 17.70 -25.11
CA PRO A 116 -22.81 16.33 -25.01
C PRO A 116 -22.31 15.81 -26.37
N LEU A 117 -21.39 14.84 -26.30
CA LEU A 117 -20.92 14.13 -27.49
C LEU A 117 -22.04 13.25 -28.07
N PRO A 118 -22.06 12.98 -29.39
CA PRO A 118 -23.04 12.07 -29.98
C PRO A 118 -23.06 10.70 -29.26
N GLY A 119 -24.21 10.28 -28.80
CA GLY A 119 -24.39 9.03 -28.06
C GLY A 119 -23.99 9.08 -26.58
N HIS A 120 -23.66 10.26 -26.05
CA HIS A 120 -23.31 10.44 -24.62
C HIS A 120 -24.27 11.44 -23.97
N GLU A 121 -24.42 11.33 -22.66
CA GLU A 121 -25.28 12.19 -21.86
C GLU A 121 -24.55 13.45 -21.37
N GLY A 122 -25.31 14.40 -20.83
CA GLY A 122 -24.76 15.60 -20.22
C GLY A 122 -24.23 15.33 -18.79
N VAL A 123 -23.28 16.14 -18.34
CA VAL A 123 -22.66 16.00 -17.02
C VAL A 123 -23.67 15.90 -15.88
N LEU A 124 -24.67 16.76 -15.84
CA LEU A 124 -25.72 16.74 -14.82
C LEU A 124 -26.59 15.48 -14.89
N GLN A 125 -26.83 14.97 -16.08
CA GLN A 125 -27.61 13.75 -16.28
C GLN A 125 -26.83 12.52 -15.83
N ASN A 126 -25.53 12.45 -16.10
CA ASN A 126 -24.68 11.38 -15.58
C ASN A 126 -24.65 11.34 -14.04
N ILE A 127 -24.59 12.51 -13.39
CA ILE A 127 -24.46 12.60 -11.92
C ILE A 127 -25.80 12.39 -11.20
N LEU A 128 -26.90 12.92 -11.75
CA LEU A 128 -28.21 12.99 -11.06
C LEU A 128 -29.32 12.19 -11.74
N GLY A 129 -29.19 11.87 -13.03
CA GLY A 129 -30.24 11.25 -13.82
C GLY A 129 -30.46 9.76 -13.55
N HIS A 130 -29.41 9.03 -13.16
CA HIS A 130 -29.42 7.59 -12.97
C HIS A 130 -29.78 7.20 -11.51
N SER A 131 -31.00 7.48 -11.09
CA SER A 131 -31.50 7.25 -9.72
C SER A 131 -30.88 8.15 -8.64
N GLY A 132 -30.27 9.28 -9.04
CA GLY A 132 -29.75 10.31 -8.14
C GLY A 132 -28.36 10.01 -7.57
N PHE A 133 -27.99 10.78 -6.55
CA PHE A 133 -26.64 10.78 -5.98
C PHE A 133 -26.24 9.48 -5.24
N ALA A 134 -27.19 8.75 -4.68
CA ALA A 134 -26.95 7.51 -3.95
C ALA A 134 -27.92 6.42 -4.39
N PRO A 135 -27.83 5.92 -5.64
CA PRO A 135 -28.81 5.04 -6.25
C PRO A 135 -28.99 3.70 -5.52
N THR A 136 -27.94 3.18 -4.92
CA THR A 136 -27.92 1.92 -4.16
C THR A 136 -28.04 2.11 -2.64
N GLY A 137 -28.20 3.36 -2.19
CA GLY A 137 -28.34 3.69 -0.78
C GLY A 137 -27.10 3.36 0.06
N LEU A 138 -27.28 3.17 1.37
CA LEU A 138 -26.20 2.91 2.32
C LEU A 138 -25.43 1.61 2.05
N SER A 139 -26.10 0.59 1.50
CA SER A 139 -25.44 -0.69 1.17
C SER A 139 -24.40 -0.52 0.07
N GLY A 140 -24.71 0.25 -0.97
CA GLY A 140 -23.75 0.55 -2.03
C GLY A 140 -22.56 1.38 -1.54
N ILE A 141 -22.81 2.36 -0.66
CA ILE A 141 -21.74 3.14 -0.02
C ILE A 141 -20.82 2.22 0.80
N ALA A 142 -21.37 1.26 1.53
CA ALA A 142 -20.60 0.31 2.33
C ALA A 142 -19.66 -0.55 1.45
N VAL A 143 -20.18 -1.09 0.34
CA VAL A 143 -19.35 -1.86 -0.61
C VAL A 143 -18.27 -0.98 -1.26
N ALA A 144 -18.62 0.25 -1.65
CA ALA A 144 -17.69 1.20 -2.21
C ALA A 144 -16.57 1.56 -1.22
N LEU A 145 -16.87 1.73 0.07
CA LEU A 145 -15.86 2.02 1.09
C LEU A 145 -14.81 0.91 1.21
N LEU A 146 -15.18 -0.36 1.05
CA LEU A 146 -14.22 -1.46 1.05
C LEU A 146 -13.26 -1.39 -0.14
N ALA A 147 -13.78 -1.11 -1.33
CA ALA A 147 -12.96 -0.89 -2.51
C ALA A 147 -12.03 0.32 -2.35
N VAL A 148 -12.53 1.40 -1.74
CA VAL A 148 -11.73 2.60 -1.42
C VAL A 148 -10.59 2.27 -0.48
N ILE A 149 -10.81 1.52 0.61
CA ILE A 149 -9.73 1.11 1.53
C ILE A 149 -8.60 0.39 0.77
N THR A 150 -8.95 -0.57 -0.08
CA THR A 150 -7.98 -1.32 -0.88
C THR A 150 -7.19 -0.40 -1.82
N SER A 151 -7.85 0.61 -2.40
CA SER A 151 -7.21 1.58 -3.30
C SER A 151 -6.20 2.50 -2.61
N PHE A 152 -6.30 2.68 -1.30
CA PHE A 152 -5.35 3.47 -0.50
C PHE A 152 -4.22 2.62 0.09
N GLY A 153 -4.22 1.29 -0.10
CA GLY A 153 -3.12 0.43 0.30
C GLY A 153 -1.82 0.79 -0.40
N GLY A 154 -0.71 0.69 0.33
CA GLY A 154 0.61 1.05 -0.17
C GLY A 154 1.08 2.47 0.17
N LEU A 155 0.22 3.34 0.71
CA LEU A 155 0.63 4.67 1.18
C LEU A 155 1.68 4.58 2.29
N GLU A 156 1.60 3.56 3.11
CA GLU A 156 2.53 3.26 4.19
C GLU A 156 3.92 2.84 3.72
N ILE A 157 4.07 2.36 2.46
CA ILE A 157 5.37 2.02 1.87
C ILE A 157 6.28 3.24 1.80
N VAL A 158 5.70 4.42 1.56
CA VAL A 158 6.41 5.70 1.54
C VAL A 158 7.16 5.95 2.86
N THR A 159 6.58 5.54 3.99
CA THR A 159 7.21 5.72 5.31
C THR A 159 8.42 4.81 5.50
N ILE A 160 8.41 3.61 4.90
CA ILE A 160 9.55 2.68 4.92
C ILE A 160 10.70 3.25 4.08
N ALA A 161 10.40 3.74 2.88
CA ALA A 161 11.40 4.31 1.99
C ALA A 161 12.00 5.62 2.52
N ALA A 162 11.18 6.49 3.11
CA ALA A 162 11.64 7.75 3.68
C ALA A 162 12.53 7.56 4.93
N ALA A 163 12.39 6.43 5.64
CA ALA A 163 13.26 6.10 6.77
C ALA A 163 14.71 5.75 6.34
N GLU A 164 14.93 5.40 5.06
CA GLU A 164 16.27 5.13 4.51
C GLU A 164 16.92 6.37 3.84
N ALA A 165 16.27 7.55 3.90
CA ALA A 165 16.80 8.79 3.33
C ALA A 165 17.90 9.40 4.22
N GLU A 166 18.77 10.23 3.64
CA GLU A 166 19.82 10.97 4.38
C GLU A 166 19.26 11.87 5.49
N ASP A 167 18.10 12.52 5.26
CA ASP A 167 17.33 13.21 6.28
C ASP A 167 15.90 12.60 6.33
N PRO A 168 15.69 11.58 7.18
CA PRO A 168 14.41 10.89 7.25
C PRO A 168 13.25 11.79 7.66
N ARG A 169 13.46 12.79 8.55
CA ARG A 169 12.41 13.71 9.00
C ARG A 169 11.93 14.61 7.88
N ALA A 170 12.86 15.23 7.16
CA ALA A 170 12.53 16.09 6.02
C ALA A 170 11.93 15.30 4.86
N ALA A 171 12.48 14.12 4.54
CA ALA A 171 11.94 13.21 3.54
C ALA A 171 10.50 12.79 3.86
N MET A 172 10.25 12.42 5.12
CA MET A 172 8.91 12.04 5.60
C MET A 172 7.91 13.19 5.47
N ALA A 173 8.31 14.40 5.88
CA ALA A 173 7.47 15.60 5.80
C ALA A 173 7.09 15.93 4.35
N SER A 174 8.06 15.84 3.44
CA SER A 174 7.87 16.06 2.01
C SER A 174 6.96 14.99 1.40
N ALA A 175 7.21 13.72 1.72
CA ALA A 175 6.46 12.57 1.24
C ALA A 175 4.98 12.65 1.63
N ILE A 176 4.66 12.94 2.90
CA ILE A 176 3.28 13.05 3.39
C ILE A 176 2.52 14.16 2.66
N ARG A 177 3.12 15.34 2.50
CA ARG A 177 2.49 16.44 1.75
C ARG A 177 2.23 16.07 0.29
N SER A 178 3.19 15.42 -0.35
CA SER A 178 3.07 14.93 -1.73
C SER A 178 1.94 13.91 -1.87
N VAL A 179 1.84 12.95 -0.94
CA VAL A 179 0.79 11.92 -0.93
C VAL A 179 -0.59 12.54 -0.82
N VAL A 180 -0.82 13.45 0.13
CA VAL A 180 -2.11 14.13 0.29
C VAL A 180 -2.53 14.86 -0.99
N THR A 181 -1.61 15.62 -1.60
CA THR A 181 -1.89 16.34 -2.84
C THR A 181 -2.21 15.38 -4.00
N ARG A 182 -1.45 14.28 -4.13
CA ARG A 182 -1.70 13.25 -5.16
C ARG A 182 -3.05 12.58 -4.99
N ILE A 183 -3.43 12.25 -3.76
CA ILE A 183 -4.76 11.67 -3.48
C ILE A 183 -5.85 12.63 -3.92
N LEU A 184 -5.81 13.88 -3.48
CA LEU A 184 -6.84 14.85 -3.83
C LEU A 184 -6.94 15.08 -5.33
N VAL A 185 -5.80 15.23 -6.01
CA VAL A 185 -5.81 15.54 -7.46
C VAL A 185 -6.07 14.29 -8.29
N PHE A 186 -5.38 13.18 -8.02
CA PHE A 186 -5.43 12.01 -8.90
C PHE A 186 -6.63 11.11 -8.61
N TYR A 187 -6.91 10.79 -7.34
CA TYR A 187 -8.04 9.90 -7.01
C TYR A 187 -9.37 10.65 -7.12
N VAL A 188 -9.52 11.74 -6.38
CA VAL A 188 -10.78 12.49 -6.39
C VAL A 188 -11.03 13.10 -7.76
N GLY A 189 -9.99 13.68 -8.40
CA GLY A 189 -10.08 14.24 -9.74
C GLY A 189 -10.50 13.20 -10.78
N SER A 190 -9.88 12.01 -10.79
CA SER A 190 -10.23 10.95 -11.74
C SER A 190 -11.65 10.44 -11.53
N VAL A 191 -12.07 10.20 -10.28
CA VAL A 191 -13.42 9.74 -9.97
C VAL A 191 -14.45 10.79 -10.40
N LEU A 192 -14.23 12.07 -10.09
CA LEU A 192 -15.13 13.15 -10.52
C LEU A 192 -15.27 13.22 -12.05
N LEU A 193 -14.19 13.05 -12.80
CA LEU A 193 -14.22 13.03 -14.27
C LEU A 193 -14.96 11.80 -14.79
N LEU A 194 -14.73 10.62 -14.21
CA LEU A 194 -15.43 9.39 -14.58
C LEU A 194 -16.95 9.54 -14.44
N ILE A 195 -17.43 9.95 -13.27
CA ILE A 195 -18.87 10.11 -13.02
C ILE A 195 -19.50 11.29 -13.78
N ALA A 196 -18.69 12.30 -14.15
CA ALA A 196 -19.16 13.42 -14.96
C ALA A 196 -19.35 13.05 -16.46
N LEU A 197 -18.55 12.11 -16.97
CA LEU A 197 -18.52 11.76 -18.38
C LEU A 197 -19.23 10.44 -18.70
N LEU A 198 -19.35 9.54 -17.75
CA LEU A 198 -19.97 8.21 -17.93
C LEU A 198 -21.07 7.98 -16.91
N PRO A 199 -22.25 7.44 -17.32
CA PRO A 199 -23.27 6.98 -16.37
C PRO A 199 -22.70 5.85 -15.49
N TRP A 200 -22.95 5.92 -14.19
CA TRP A 200 -22.39 4.96 -13.22
C TRP A 200 -22.86 3.51 -13.45
N ASP A 201 -24.05 3.32 -14.02
CA ASP A 201 -24.71 2.04 -14.32
C ASP A 201 -24.44 1.53 -15.74
N SER A 202 -23.63 2.23 -16.52
CA SER A 202 -23.28 1.83 -17.88
C SER A 202 -22.13 0.81 -17.90
N GLU A 203 -22.12 -0.06 -18.92
CA GLU A 203 -20.99 -0.96 -19.19
C GLU A 203 -19.68 -0.19 -19.39
N ALA A 204 -19.75 1.07 -19.86
CA ALA A 204 -18.62 1.95 -20.07
C ALA A 204 -17.89 2.33 -18.76
N MET A 205 -18.57 2.28 -17.60
CA MET A 205 -18.00 2.52 -16.28
C MET A 205 -17.27 1.27 -15.71
N GLY A 206 -17.14 0.20 -16.47
CA GLY A 206 -16.43 -1.01 -16.11
C GLY A 206 -14.91 -0.86 -16.07
N PRO A 207 -14.16 -1.98 -16.14
CA PRO A 207 -12.69 -1.99 -16.05
C PRO A 207 -11.97 -1.11 -17.07
N ASP A 208 -12.60 -0.84 -18.21
CA ASP A 208 -12.05 -0.04 -19.30
C ASP A 208 -12.48 1.45 -19.28
N ALA A 209 -13.05 1.96 -18.17
CA ALA A 209 -13.60 3.31 -18.09
C ALA A 209 -12.59 4.41 -18.47
N PHE A 210 -11.33 4.28 -18.04
CA PHE A 210 -10.25 5.21 -18.44
C PHE A 210 -10.01 5.20 -19.95
N LYS A 211 -10.01 4.01 -20.55
CA LYS A 211 -9.87 3.83 -22.01
C LYS A 211 -11.03 4.49 -22.74
N THR A 212 -12.26 4.26 -22.29
CA THR A 212 -13.47 4.82 -22.88
C THR A 212 -13.43 6.36 -22.96
N ILE A 213 -13.03 7.03 -21.86
CA ILE A 213 -12.89 8.49 -21.86
C ILE A 213 -11.85 8.98 -22.86
N LEU A 214 -10.71 8.30 -22.99
CA LEU A 214 -9.69 8.67 -23.96
C LEU A 214 -10.14 8.42 -25.41
N GLU A 215 -10.94 7.37 -25.65
CA GLU A 215 -11.58 7.11 -26.95
C GLU A 215 -12.60 8.19 -27.31
N MET A 216 -13.39 8.69 -26.34
CA MET A 216 -14.29 9.85 -26.52
C MET A 216 -13.56 11.10 -27.00
N ALA A 217 -12.29 11.28 -26.60
CA ALA A 217 -11.45 12.37 -27.07
C ALA A 217 -10.88 12.14 -28.49
N GLY A 218 -11.17 11.03 -29.15
CA GLY A 218 -10.69 10.68 -30.47
C GLY A 218 -9.22 10.24 -30.51
N ILE A 219 -8.63 9.87 -29.41
CA ILE A 219 -7.22 9.42 -29.34
C ILE A 219 -7.13 8.03 -29.98
N ARG A 220 -6.32 7.93 -31.03
CA ARG A 220 -6.06 6.64 -31.70
C ARG A 220 -5.11 5.79 -30.88
N ALA A 221 -5.24 4.47 -30.99
CA ALA A 221 -4.40 3.48 -30.29
C ALA A 221 -4.49 3.52 -28.74
N VAL A 222 -5.58 4.05 -28.16
CA VAL A 222 -5.80 4.13 -26.71
C VAL A 222 -5.61 2.77 -26.06
N GLY A 223 -6.13 1.69 -26.64
CA GLY A 223 -6.00 0.34 -26.07
C GLY A 223 -4.54 -0.08 -25.84
N THR A 224 -3.67 0.14 -26.83
CA THR A 224 -2.24 -0.17 -26.71
C THR A 224 -1.56 0.71 -25.67
N ILE A 225 -1.83 2.02 -25.69
CA ILE A 225 -1.27 2.98 -24.73
C ILE A 225 -1.65 2.59 -23.30
N MET A 226 -2.93 2.30 -23.05
CA MET A 226 -3.40 1.88 -21.72
C MET A 226 -2.79 0.57 -21.28
N ASN A 227 -2.66 -0.41 -22.16
CA ASN A 227 -1.99 -1.68 -21.82
C ASN A 227 -0.53 -1.44 -21.39
N VAL A 228 0.22 -0.56 -22.08
CA VAL A 228 1.61 -0.20 -21.69
C VAL A 228 1.62 0.47 -20.31
N ILE A 229 0.73 1.43 -20.08
CA ILE A 229 0.65 2.16 -18.81
C ILE A 229 0.33 1.21 -17.65
N ILE A 230 -0.67 0.33 -17.83
CA ILE A 230 -1.07 -0.63 -16.78
C ILE A 230 0.05 -1.64 -16.53
N PHE A 231 0.67 -2.18 -17.57
CA PHE A 231 1.83 -3.06 -17.44
C PHE A 231 2.95 -2.41 -16.61
N MET A 232 3.35 -1.20 -16.98
CA MET A 232 4.39 -0.44 -16.28
C MET A 232 4.00 -0.13 -14.84
N ALA A 233 2.71 0.18 -14.60
CA ALA A 233 2.19 0.43 -13.27
C ALA A 233 2.28 -0.80 -12.36
N LEU A 234 1.89 -1.98 -12.87
CA LEU A 234 1.95 -3.24 -12.13
C LEU A 234 3.40 -3.68 -11.86
N VAL A 235 4.29 -3.54 -12.84
CA VAL A 235 5.73 -3.84 -12.67
C VAL A 235 6.36 -2.94 -11.62
N SER A 236 6.07 -1.63 -11.63
CA SER A 236 6.56 -0.70 -10.62
C SER A 236 5.97 -0.98 -9.24
N ALA A 237 4.68 -1.29 -9.13
CA ALA A 237 4.06 -1.64 -7.86
C ALA A 237 4.67 -2.94 -7.29
N PHE A 238 4.88 -3.96 -8.12
CA PHE A 238 5.58 -5.19 -7.76
C PHE A 238 7.00 -4.91 -7.24
N SER A 239 7.74 -4.01 -7.89
CA SER A 239 9.07 -3.57 -7.46
C SER A 239 9.02 -2.94 -6.05
N ALA A 240 8.10 -2.01 -5.82
CA ALA A 240 7.91 -1.36 -4.53
C ALA A 240 7.50 -2.37 -3.42
N ASN A 241 6.68 -3.37 -3.76
CA ASN A 241 6.28 -4.41 -2.82
C ASN A 241 7.43 -5.35 -2.43
N ILE A 242 8.32 -5.73 -3.37
CA ILE A 242 9.56 -6.47 -3.04
C ILE A 242 10.43 -5.63 -2.10
N TYR A 243 10.59 -4.34 -2.41
CA TYR A 243 11.35 -3.41 -1.58
C TYR A 243 10.78 -3.37 -0.16
N ALA A 244 9.50 -3.04 0.00
CA ALA A 244 8.85 -2.89 1.31
C ALA A 244 8.85 -4.20 2.11
N SER A 245 8.50 -5.33 1.49
CA SER A 245 8.42 -6.63 2.17
C SER A 245 9.79 -7.12 2.63
N SER A 246 10.86 -6.88 1.84
CA SER A 246 12.21 -7.25 2.24
C SER A 246 12.70 -6.44 3.45
N ARG A 247 12.41 -5.13 3.52
CA ARG A 247 12.75 -4.27 4.67
C ARG A 247 11.91 -4.63 5.90
N MET A 248 10.63 -4.89 5.73
CA MET A 248 9.75 -5.29 6.83
C MET A 248 10.23 -6.58 7.49
N VAL A 249 10.50 -7.64 6.73
CA VAL A 249 10.96 -8.92 7.32
C VAL A 249 12.37 -8.80 7.89
N TYR A 250 13.23 -7.96 7.31
CA TYR A 250 14.53 -7.65 7.87
C TYR A 250 14.41 -6.94 9.22
N SER A 251 13.59 -5.90 9.32
CA SER A 251 13.30 -5.17 10.56
C SER A 251 12.70 -6.07 11.65
N LEU A 252 11.72 -6.93 11.28
CA LEU A 252 11.19 -7.94 12.21
C LEU A 252 12.28 -8.88 12.72
N SER A 253 13.21 -9.28 11.86
CA SER A 253 14.32 -10.16 12.24
C SER A 253 15.35 -9.46 13.13
N ALA A 254 15.64 -8.19 12.87
CA ALA A 254 16.52 -7.36 13.68
C ALA A 254 15.99 -7.16 15.11
N ARG A 255 14.67 -7.01 15.25
CA ARG A 255 13.97 -6.89 16.54
C ARG A 255 13.69 -8.25 17.23
N ASP A 256 14.32 -9.34 16.78
CA ASP A 256 14.14 -10.71 17.29
C ASP A 256 12.69 -11.24 17.18
N MET A 257 11.96 -10.72 16.20
CA MET A 257 10.58 -11.14 15.86
C MET A 257 10.52 -12.03 14.63
N GLY A 258 11.62 -12.15 13.87
CA GLY A 258 11.77 -12.95 12.66
C GLY A 258 12.93 -13.94 12.70
N PRO A 259 13.18 -14.65 11.58
CA PRO A 259 14.29 -15.58 11.45
C PRO A 259 15.64 -14.84 11.37
N ARG A 260 16.56 -15.12 12.28
CA ARG A 260 17.88 -14.47 12.37
C ARG A 260 18.78 -14.66 11.14
N TRP A 261 18.61 -15.72 10.37
CA TRP A 261 19.42 -15.98 9.18
C TRP A 261 19.23 -14.91 8.10
N LEU A 262 18.12 -14.17 8.12
CA LEU A 262 17.86 -13.07 7.20
C LEU A 262 18.80 -11.87 7.40
N LEU A 263 19.37 -11.71 8.59
CA LEU A 263 20.27 -10.58 8.91
C LEU A 263 21.65 -10.68 8.25
N GLY A 264 22.05 -11.85 7.78
CA GLY A 264 23.37 -12.04 7.16
C GLY A 264 24.46 -12.35 8.17
N ALA A 265 25.52 -11.52 8.24
CA ALA A 265 26.57 -11.66 9.23
C ALA A 265 26.06 -11.28 10.65
N PRO A 266 26.67 -11.83 11.74
CA PRO A 266 26.21 -11.49 13.09
C PRO A 266 26.38 -9.99 13.33
N ALA A 267 25.26 -9.28 13.21
CA ALA A 267 25.22 -7.87 13.50
C ALA A 267 25.17 -7.66 15.03
N ALA A 268 25.84 -6.66 15.49
CA ALA A 268 25.74 -6.13 16.85
C ALA A 268 24.33 -5.52 17.16
N THR A 269 23.29 -6.09 16.59
CA THR A 269 21.97 -5.48 16.33
C THR A 269 20.92 -5.73 17.43
N LYS A 270 21.27 -6.45 18.50
CA LYS A 270 20.27 -6.85 19.49
C LYS A 270 19.81 -5.69 20.40
N GLU A 271 20.61 -4.70 20.54
CA GLU A 271 20.39 -3.52 21.40
C GLU A 271 19.78 -2.33 20.65
N ARG A 272 20.14 -2.18 19.39
CA ARG A 272 19.89 -1.00 18.56
C ARG A 272 18.41 -0.62 18.31
N SER A 273 17.56 -1.56 17.98
CA SER A 273 16.17 -1.22 17.54
C SER A 273 15.22 -0.92 18.72
N ARG A 274 15.58 -1.36 19.94
CA ARG A 274 14.82 -1.06 21.14
C ARG A 274 15.15 0.35 21.65
N THR A 275 16.41 0.75 21.49
CA THR A 275 16.97 2.02 21.91
C THR A 275 16.45 3.22 21.13
N VAL A 276 16.16 3.13 19.82
CA VAL A 276 15.65 4.29 19.03
C VAL A 276 14.32 4.82 19.57
N VAL A 277 13.40 3.91 19.88
CA VAL A 277 12.08 4.31 20.39
C VAL A 277 12.18 4.75 21.86
N GLU A 278 13.00 4.04 22.66
CA GLU A 278 13.26 4.40 24.06
C GLU A 278 14.01 5.74 24.14
N ALA A 279 15.03 5.96 23.31
CA ALA A 279 15.78 7.22 23.24
C ALA A 279 14.92 8.41 22.73
N ALA A 280 14.06 8.18 21.75
CA ALA A 280 13.14 9.21 21.29
C ALA A 280 12.07 9.60 22.32
N LEU A 281 11.78 8.70 23.28
CA LEU A 281 10.87 8.95 24.39
C LEU A 281 11.58 9.61 25.60
N GLU A 282 12.89 9.40 25.74
CA GLU A 282 13.71 9.87 26.86
C GLU A 282 14.48 11.17 26.57
N ASP A 283 14.32 11.74 25.36
CA ASP A 283 14.96 12.99 24.93
C ASP A 283 16.49 12.91 24.79
N ASP A 284 17.03 11.72 24.45
CA ASP A 284 18.46 11.49 24.28
C ASP A 284 18.88 11.66 22.81
N GLU A 285 19.07 12.92 22.39
CA GLU A 285 19.44 13.29 21.01
C GLU A 285 20.71 12.60 20.52
N ALA A 286 21.68 12.32 21.40
CA ALA A 286 22.95 11.71 21.02
C ALA A 286 22.79 10.23 20.67
N VAL A 287 21.95 9.51 21.42
CA VAL A 287 21.62 8.10 21.14
C VAL A 287 20.76 8.00 19.87
N LEU A 288 19.80 8.92 19.70
CA LEU A 288 18.96 9.00 18.52
C LEU A 288 19.78 9.29 17.25
N ALA A 289 20.75 10.22 17.32
CA ALA A 289 21.65 10.55 16.21
C ALA A 289 22.58 9.39 15.86
N ALA A 290 23.20 8.73 16.86
CA ALA A 290 24.09 7.60 16.65
C ALA A 290 23.39 6.38 16.05
N GLU A 291 22.10 6.20 16.35
CA GLU A 291 21.30 5.12 15.81
C GLU A 291 20.75 5.41 14.42
N LEU A 292 20.39 6.67 14.13
CA LEU A 292 20.09 7.14 12.78
C LEU A 292 21.32 7.00 11.86
N GLU A 293 22.52 7.34 12.34
CA GLU A 293 23.77 7.09 11.60
C GLU A 293 24.03 5.60 11.38
N GLY A 294 23.75 4.75 12.36
CA GLY A 294 23.92 3.31 12.24
C GLY A 294 22.89 2.63 11.33
N ASP A 295 21.68 3.16 11.21
CA ASP A 295 20.68 2.75 10.22
C ASP A 295 21.04 3.25 8.81
N ILE A 296 21.71 4.38 8.68
CA ILE A 296 22.25 4.91 7.42
C ILE A 296 23.42 4.05 6.93
N GLU A 297 24.34 3.58 7.80
CA GLU A 297 25.32 2.55 7.44
C GLU A 297 24.68 1.21 7.06
N ALA A 298 23.45 0.93 7.51
CA ALA A 298 22.60 -0.18 7.07
C ALA A 298 22.01 0.01 5.66
N GLY A 299 22.34 1.04 4.92
CA GLY A 299 22.07 1.21 3.47
C GLY A 299 22.55 0.05 2.58
N ARG A 300 22.98 -1.04 3.20
CA ARG A 300 23.19 -2.36 2.59
C ARG A 300 21.85 -3.04 2.36
N THR A 301 21.53 -3.18 1.08
CA THR A 301 20.37 -3.99 0.63
C THR A 301 20.34 -5.32 1.39
N PRO A 302 19.23 -5.69 2.05
CA PRO A 302 19.10 -6.94 2.80
C PRO A 302 18.96 -8.13 1.84
N LYS A 303 20.04 -8.53 1.16
CA LYS A 303 20.05 -9.49 0.06
C LYS A 303 19.33 -10.81 0.37
N ARG A 304 19.44 -11.32 1.62
CA ARG A 304 18.76 -12.56 2.02
C ARG A 304 17.24 -12.37 2.15
N ALA A 305 16.82 -11.22 2.66
CA ALA A 305 15.40 -10.90 2.74
C ALA A 305 14.80 -10.68 1.34
N VAL A 306 15.50 -9.96 0.45
CA VAL A 306 15.10 -9.83 -0.97
C VAL A 306 15.01 -11.21 -1.62
N GLY A 307 16.02 -12.08 -1.45
CA GLY A 307 16.01 -13.44 -1.98
C GLY A 307 14.82 -14.28 -1.50
N LEU A 308 14.45 -14.17 -0.20
CA LEU A 308 13.26 -14.82 0.33
C LEU A 308 11.99 -14.32 -0.34
N VAL A 309 11.83 -13.00 -0.46
CA VAL A 309 10.64 -12.39 -1.08
C VAL A 309 10.52 -12.77 -2.55
N VAL A 310 11.63 -12.74 -3.31
CA VAL A 310 11.67 -13.18 -4.70
C VAL A 310 11.30 -14.66 -4.83
N LEU A 311 11.81 -15.54 -3.96
CA LEU A 311 11.43 -16.95 -3.93
C LEU A 311 9.94 -17.13 -3.69
N LEU A 312 9.35 -16.40 -2.75
CA LEU A 312 7.91 -16.46 -2.47
C LEU A 312 7.08 -15.91 -3.64
N ALA A 313 7.55 -14.85 -4.31
CA ALA A 313 6.92 -14.35 -5.52
C ALA A 313 6.94 -15.40 -6.66
N LEU A 314 8.04 -16.12 -6.82
CA LEU A 314 8.12 -17.25 -7.76
C LEU A 314 7.15 -18.38 -7.40
N LEU A 315 7.03 -18.73 -6.13
CA LEU A 315 6.04 -19.70 -5.66
C LEU A 315 4.61 -19.23 -5.90
N ALA A 316 4.34 -17.93 -5.72
CA ALA A 316 3.03 -17.36 -6.04
C ALA A 316 2.71 -17.45 -7.54
N VAL A 317 3.70 -17.24 -8.43
CA VAL A 317 3.55 -17.43 -9.88
C VAL A 317 3.20 -18.89 -10.22
N VAL A 318 3.91 -19.85 -9.61
CA VAL A 318 3.60 -21.29 -9.76
C VAL A 318 2.22 -21.61 -9.20
N GLY A 319 1.89 -21.06 -8.02
CA GLY A 319 0.56 -21.22 -7.39
C GLY A 319 -0.57 -20.72 -8.29
N ASN A 320 -0.39 -19.56 -8.91
CA ASN A 320 -1.38 -18.97 -9.80
C ASN A 320 -1.68 -19.85 -11.06
N TRP A 321 -0.73 -20.65 -11.50
CA TRP A 321 -0.96 -21.62 -12.57
C TRP A 321 -1.95 -22.73 -12.17
N TYR A 322 -1.91 -23.17 -10.90
CA TYR A 322 -2.73 -24.28 -10.40
C TYR A 322 -3.98 -23.83 -9.66
N LEU A 323 -4.08 -22.55 -9.25
CA LEU A 323 -5.16 -22.05 -8.43
C LEU A 323 -6.33 -21.53 -9.27
N PRO A 324 -7.57 -21.91 -8.95
CA PRO A 324 -8.77 -21.34 -9.58
C PRO A 324 -8.89 -19.84 -9.37
N GLY A 325 -9.51 -19.10 -10.31
CA GLY A 325 -9.73 -17.67 -10.21
C GLY A 325 -10.50 -17.21 -8.94
N SER A 326 -11.26 -18.10 -8.31
CA SER A 326 -11.90 -17.86 -7.01
C SER A 326 -10.91 -17.57 -5.87
N ILE A 327 -9.73 -18.20 -5.89
CA ILE A 327 -8.69 -17.95 -4.88
C ILE A 327 -8.07 -16.57 -5.10
N LEU A 328 -7.90 -16.13 -6.35
CA LEU A 328 -7.42 -14.80 -6.67
C LEU A 328 -8.34 -13.71 -6.08
N THR A 329 -9.65 -13.85 -6.27
CA THR A 329 -10.64 -12.95 -5.69
C THR A 329 -10.60 -12.97 -4.14
N MET A 330 -10.44 -14.14 -3.54
CA MET A 330 -10.29 -14.29 -2.09
C MET A 330 -9.03 -13.57 -1.57
N LEU A 331 -7.91 -13.64 -2.29
CA LEU A 331 -6.67 -12.94 -1.94
C LEU A 331 -6.84 -11.42 -2.03
N ILE A 332 -7.47 -10.91 -3.09
CA ILE A 332 -7.75 -9.47 -3.25
C ILE A 332 -8.58 -8.96 -2.07
N ASN A 333 -9.62 -9.69 -1.72
CA ASN A 333 -10.50 -9.33 -0.61
C ASN A 333 -9.79 -9.36 0.75
N ALA A 334 -8.82 -10.26 0.94
CA ALA A 334 -8.02 -10.35 2.15
C ALA A 334 -7.13 -9.11 2.38
N ILE A 335 -6.66 -8.46 1.31
CA ILE A 335 -5.79 -7.27 1.38
C ILE A 335 -6.47 -6.12 2.11
N GLY A 336 -7.70 -5.78 1.74
CA GLY A 336 -8.45 -4.69 2.37
C GLY A 336 -8.64 -4.89 3.87
N MET A 337 -8.84 -6.14 4.31
CA MET A 337 -8.99 -6.48 5.72
C MET A 337 -7.69 -6.32 6.51
N VAL A 338 -6.55 -6.75 5.94
CA VAL A 338 -5.25 -6.53 6.59
C VAL A 338 -5.00 -5.04 6.79
N LEU A 339 -5.29 -4.21 5.78
CA LEU A 339 -5.15 -2.75 5.88
C LEU A 339 -6.02 -2.16 6.98
N LEU A 340 -7.27 -2.59 7.10
CA LEU A 340 -8.17 -2.11 8.16
C LEU A 340 -7.60 -2.42 9.55
N ILE A 341 -7.07 -3.63 9.77
CA ILE A 341 -6.42 -4.01 11.02
C ILE A 341 -5.17 -3.16 11.25
N VAL A 342 -4.29 -3.05 10.26
CA VAL A 342 -3.04 -2.29 10.36
C VAL A 342 -3.32 -0.82 10.68
N TRP A 343 -4.25 -0.17 9.97
CA TRP A 343 -4.61 1.22 10.24
C TRP A 343 -5.22 1.41 11.61
N THR A 344 -6.02 0.46 12.10
CA THR A 344 -6.55 0.50 13.47
C THR A 344 -5.41 0.52 14.49
N PHE A 345 -4.41 -0.36 14.32
CA PHE A 345 -3.24 -0.39 15.22
C PHE A 345 -2.39 0.88 15.12
N ILE A 346 -2.22 1.45 13.91
CA ILE A 346 -1.50 2.71 13.71
C ILE A 346 -2.19 3.85 14.49
N ILE A 347 -3.52 3.97 14.39
CA ILE A 347 -4.26 5.03 15.08
C ILE A 347 -4.24 4.84 16.60
N ILE A 348 -4.38 3.62 17.10
CA ILE A 348 -4.25 3.33 18.52
C ILE A 348 -2.84 3.68 19.02
N SER A 349 -1.81 3.34 18.24
CA SER A 349 -0.42 3.69 18.57
C SER A 349 -0.22 5.21 18.61
N LEU A 350 -0.80 5.94 17.65
CA LEU A 350 -0.78 7.40 17.63
C LEU A 350 -1.41 8.00 18.89
N ILE A 351 -2.61 7.54 19.24
CA ILE A 351 -3.32 8.05 20.43
C ILE A 351 -2.49 7.84 21.72
N ARG A 352 -1.77 6.71 21.81
CA ARG A 352 -0.94 6.38 22.97
C ARG A 352 0.39 7.10 23.02
N LEU A 353 1.05 7.26 21.87
CA LEU A 353 2.40 7.84 21.77
C LEU A 353 2.40 9.36 21.71
N HIS A 354 1.38 9.99 21.12
CA HIS A 354 1.31 11.45 20.96
C HIS A 354 1.60 12.24 22.25
N PRO A 355 0.99 11.93 23.43
CA PRO A 355 1.25 12.71 24.65
C PRO A 355 2.70 12.61 25.14
N SER A 356 3.40 11.50 24.86
CA SER A 356 4.81 11.33 25.21
C SER A 356 5.70 12.10 24.23
N LEU A 357 5.44 12.01 22.94
CA LEU A 357 6.16 12.73 21.88
C LEU A 357 5.99 14.25 22.01
N GLU A 358 4.81 14.71 22.41
CA GLU A 358 4.56 16.15 22.66
C GLU A 358 5.35 16.65 23.88
N ARG A 359 5.42 15.86 24.95
CA ARG A 359 6.18 16.22 26.16
C ARG A 359 7.69 16.22 25.95
N SER A 360 8.21 15.30 25.13
CA SER A 360 9.65 15.22 24.80
C SER A 360 10.10 16.24 23.74
N GLY A 361 9.19 17.01 23.14
CA GLY A 361 9.52 17.96 22.08
C GLY A 361 9.83 17.31 20.73
N ASN A 362 9.74 15.99 20.61
CA ASN A 362 10.10 15.22 19.42
C ASN A 362 8.96 15.07 18.40
N LEU A 363 7.90 15.85 18.50
CA LEU A 363 6.83 15.92 17.51
C LEU A 363 7.36 16.51 16.20
N GLY A 364 7.42 15.68 15.16
CA GLY A 364 7.72 16.14 13.79
C GLY A 364 6.54 16.91 13.19
N ILE A 365 5.76 16.29 12.32
CA ILE A 365 4.54 16.88 11.76
C ILE A 365 3.41 16.62 12.74
N ARG A 366 2.79 17.69 13.26
CA ARG A 366 1.64 17.57 14.13
C ARG A 366 0.38 17.21 13.34
N MET A 367 -0.38 16.22 13.84
CA MET A 367 -1.65 15.83 13.23
C MET A 367 -2.68 16.95 13.38
N PRO A 368 -3.28 17.45 12.27
CA PRO A 368 -4.36 18.42 12.37
C PRO A 368 -5.59 17.78 13.02
N GLY A 369 -6.33 18.57 13.80
CA GLY A 369 -7.57 18.09 14.45
C GLY A 369 -7.38 17.18 15.66
N TRP A 370 -6.17 17.11 16.24
CA TRP A 370 -5.95 16.45 17.53
C TRP A 370 -6.79 17.12 18.63
N PRO A 371 -7.39 16.34 19.57
CA PRO A 371 -7.41 14.87 19.67
C PRO A 371 -8.57 14.19 18.92
N TRP A 372 -9.47 14.93 18.28
CA TRP A 372 -10.75 14.43 17.77
C TRP A 372 -10.61 13.56 16.51
N LEU A 373 -9.73 13.94 15.59
CA LEU A 373 -9.60 13.26 14.31
C LEU A 373 -9.18 11.79 14.44
N PRO A 374 -8.22 11.37 15.30
CA PRO A 374 -7.90 9.97 15.52
C PRO A 374 -9.10 9.14 15.99
N TRP A 375 -9.90 9.68 16.90
CA TRP A 375 -11.11 9.01 17.37
C TRP A 375 -12.17 8.87 16.29
N LEU A 376 -12.36 9.93 15.49
CA LEU A 376 -13.27 9.88 14.34
C LEU A 376 -12.87 8.80 13.35
N VAL A 377 -11.55 8.69 13.06
CA VAL A 377 -11.02 7.64 12.18
C VAL A 377 -11.26 6.25 12.76
N LEU A 378 -11.04 6.03 14.06
CA LEU A 378 -11.34 4.74 14.72
C LEU A 378 -12.82 4.38 14.63
N VAL A 379 -13.70 5.33 14.86
CA VAL A 379 -15.15 5.13 14.72
C VAL A 379 -15.50 4.78 13.26
N GLY A 380 -14.89 5.47 12.29
CA GLY A 380 -15.05 5.18 10.87
C GLY A 380 -14.60 3.76 10.49
N LEU A 381 -13.39 3.35 10.94
CA LEU A 381 -12.88 1.98 10.70
C LEU A 381 -13.78 0.93 11.36
N GLY A 382 -14.24 1.18 12.59
CA GLY A 382 -15.21 0.33 13.28
C GLY A 382 -16.55 0.25 12.53
N GLY A 383 -17.04 1.38 12.03
CA GLY A 383 -18.24 1.44 11.20
C GLY A 383 -18.12 0.60 9.93
N ILE A 384 -16.96 0.65 9.26
CA ILE A 384 -16.70 -0.19 8.07
C ILE A 384 -16.71 -1.66 8.45
N ALA A 385 -16.08 -2.05 9.55
CA ALA A 385 -16.11 -3.43 10.04
C ALA A 385 -17.55 -3.91 10.35
N VAL A 386 -18.40 -3.04 10.94
CA VAL A 386 -19.81 -3.33 11.17
C VAL A 386 -20.59 -3.49 9.86
N LEU A 387 -20.34 -2.62 8.88
CA LEU A 387 -20.97 -2.73 7.56
C LEU A 387 -20.57 -4.04 6.85
N MET A 388 -19.32 -4.49 7.00
CA MET A 388 -18.89 -5.80 6.48
C MET A 388 -19.67 -6.98 7.08
N LEU A 389 -20.07 -6.89 8.34
CA LEU A 389 -20.91 -7.93 8.95
C LEU A 389 -22.30 -8.06 8.31
N MET A 390 -22.75 -7.05 7.57
CA MET A 390 -24.06 -7.06 6.89
C MET A 390 -24.05 -7.87 5.59
N SER A 391 -22.88 -8.21 5.01
CA SER A 391 -22.77 -9.03 3.79
C SER A 391 -22.12 -10.37 4.09
N ASP A 392 -22.50 -11.42 3.35
CA ASP A 392 -21.92 -12.77 3.52
C ASP A 392 -20.44 -12.79 3.17
N GLU A 393 -20.06 -12.09 2.11
CA GLU A 393 -18.64 -11.95 1.70
C GLU A 393 -17.83 -11.21 2.77
N GLY A 394 -18.33 -10.10 3.30
CA GLY A 394 -17.66 -9.33 4.35
C GLY A 394 -17.51 -10.15 5.64
N ARG A 395 -18.51 -10.93 6.02
CA ARG A 395 -18.41 -11.86 7.17
C ARG A 395 -17.33 -12.91 6.96
N ALA A 396 -17.28 -13.53 5.78
CA ALA A 396 -16.25 -14.52 5.45
C ALA A 396 -14.84 -13.92 5.50
N GLN A 397 -14.68 -12.69 5.00
CA GLN A 397 -13.41 -11.95 5.06
C GLN A 397 -13.01 -11.64 6.52
N LEU A 398 -13.93 -11.10 7.33
CA LEU A 398 -13.68 -10.79 8.74
C LEU A 398 -13.26 -12.04 9.52
N VAL A 399 -13.95 -13.16 9.32
CA VAL A 399 -13.64 -14.43 9.97
C VAL A 399 -12.28 -14.96 9.55
N SER A 400 -11.98 -14.96 8.24
CA SER A 400 -10.71 -15.46 7.71
C SER A 400 -9.51 -14.64 8.20
N MET A 401 -9.62 -13.31 8.19
CA MET A 401 -8.55 -12.43 8.66
C MET A 401 -8.45 -12.40 10.18
N GLY A 402 -9.58 -12.46 10.87
CA GLY A 402 -9.60 -12.65 12.33
C GLY A 402 -8.87 -13.93 12.72
N ALA A 403 -9.15 -15.05 12.04
CA ALA A 403 -8.46 -16.31 12.26
C ALA A 403 -6.96 -16.21 11.99
N LEU A 404 -6.54 -15.62 10.86
CA LEU A 404 -5.13 -15.39 10.56
C LEU A 404 -4.45 -14.53 11.62
N THR A 405 -5.11 -13.45 12.05
CA THR A 405 -4.59 -12.57 13.11
C THR A 405 -4.40 -13.35 14.42
N LEU A 406 -5.39 -14.14 14.81
CA LEU A 406 -5.31 -14.98 16.02
C LEU A 406 -4.21 -16.03 15.92
N ILE A 407 -4.00 -16.64 14.76
CA ILE A 407 -2.89 -17.59 14.53
C ILE A 407 -1.55 -16.87 14.74
N ILE A 408 -1.35 -15.68 14.16
CA ILE A 408 -0.10 -14.92 14.32
C ILE A 408 0.12 -14.53 15.79
N VAL A 409 -0.93 -14.08 16.49
CA VAL A 409 -0.88 -13.78 17.92
C VAL A 409 -0.53 -15.03 18.74
N ALA A 410 -1.15 -16.17 18.42
CA ALA A 410 -0.85 -17.45 19.10
C ALA A 410 0.61 -17.89 18.87
N ILE A 411 1.14 -17.70 17.67
CA ILE A 411 2.57 -17.95 17.36
C ILE A 411 3.47 -17.06 18.24
N TYR A 412 3.12 -15.79 18.41
CA TYR A 412 3.89 -14.90 19.28
C TYR A 412 3.94 -15.40 20.72
N PHE A 413 2.79 -15.67 21.33
CA PHE A 413 2.73 -16.16 22.71
C PHE A 413 3.33 -17.55 22.88
N GLY A 414 3.15 -18.45 21.90
CA GLY A 414 3.80 -19.76 21.88
C GLY A 414 5.33 -19.66 21.88
N ARG A 415 5.89 -18.75 21.06
CA ARG A 415 7.34 -18.47 21.07
C ARG A 415 7.83 -17.92 22.40
N GLN A 416 7.05 -17.02 23.01
CA GLN A 416 7.37 -16.46 24.31
C GLN A 416 7.36 -17.53 25.41
N PHE A 417 6.36 -18.40 25.40
CA PHE A 417 6.27 -19.54 26.34
C PHE A 417 7.45 -20.51 26.19
N VAL A 418 7.81 -20.90 24.97
CA VAL A 418 8.99 -21.77 24.74
C VAL A 418 10.29 -21.09 25.18
N ARG A 419 10.39 -19.77 25.11
CA ARG A 419 11.57 -19.02 25.61
C ARG A 419 11.64 -18.92 27.14
N SER A 420 10.49 -18.89 27.80
CA SER A 420 10.43 -18.88 29.28
C SER A 420 10.78 -20.23 29.89
N LEU A 421 10.72 -21.30 29.10
CA LEU A 421 11.09 -22.66 29.53
C LEU A 421 12.59 -22.97 29.34
N LYS A 422 13.32 -22.10 28.64
CA LYS A 422 14.79 -22.19 28.47
C LYS A 422 15.53 -21.20 29.34
#